data_fb363279bf2c7c2a114aacfad2ad9ef7
#
_entry.id   fb363279bf2c7c2a114aacfad2ad9ef7
#
_cell.length_a   1.000
_cell.length_b   1.000
_cell.length_c   1.000
_cell.angle_alpha   90.00
_cell.angle_beta   90.00
_cell.angle_gamma   90.00
#
_symmetry.space_group_name_H-M   'P 1'
#
loop_
_entity.id
_entity.type
_entity.pdbx_description
1 polymer ?
#
loop_
_entity_poly.entity_id
_entity_poly.type
_entity_poly.pdbx_seq_one_letter_code
_entity_poly.pdbx_strand_id
1 'polypeptide(L)'
;RITIVTTGTPQVIDQIKLQLKKLVPVHKVADFKREDKKVIFKEMALLKVVGKKKKIERCIKACKSFNPVVLDKTKQSVVIQITALRREIDKMSKKLKPLGLTSTSRTGAIAMTRGSEVFK
;
A
#
# COMPACT_ATOMS: atom_id res chain seq x y z
N ARG A 1 -11.15 -0.99 -12.82
CA ARG A 1 -11.30 -1.37 -11.41
C ARG A 1 -10.64 -0.32 -10.52
N ILE A 2 -11.34 0.13 -9.50
CA ILE A 2 -10.85 1.12 -8.54
C ILE A 2 -11.03 0.55 -7.14
N THR A 3 -10.02 0.70 -6.31
CA THR A 3 -10.06 0.32 -4.90
C THR A 3 -10.07 1.57 -4.04
N ILE A 4 -11.06 1.69 -3.16
CA ILE A 4 -11.19 2.81 -2.23
C ILE A 4 -11.07 2.27 -0.81
N VAL A 5 -10.20 2.89 -0.01
CA VAL A 5 -10.05 2.58 1.41
C VAL A 5 -10.80 3.63 2.22
N THR A 6 -11.70 3.17 3.08
CA THR A 6 -12.50 4.07 3.91
C THR A 6 -12.74 3.48 5.30
N THR A 7 -13.11 4.34 6.25
CA THR A 7 -13.49 3.95 7.60
C THR A 7 -14.83 4.56 7.92
N GLY A 8 -15.64 3.84 8.70
CA GLY A 8 -16.96 4.34 9.11
C GLY A 8 -17.81 3.24 9.72
N THR A 9 -19.00 3.62 10.19
CA THR A 9 -20.00 2.66 10.65
C THR A 9 -20.53 1.84 9.47
N PRO A 10 -21.14 0.64 9.72
CA PRO A 10 -21.77 -0.14 8.64
C PRO A 10 -22.78 0.67 7.82
N GLN A 11 -23.52 1.56 8.46
CA GLN A 11 -24.49 2.42 7.78
C GLN A 11 -23.83 3.41 6.83
N VAL A 12 -22.71 4.01 7.24
CA VAL A 12 -21.92 4.93 6.40
C VAL A 12 -21.34 4.17 5.21
N ILE A 13 -20.81 2.98 5.42
CA ILE A 13 -20.27 2.13 4.35
C ILE A 13 -21.34 1.80 3.32
N ASP A 14 -22.55 1.42 3.77
CA ASP A 14 -23.67 1.14 2.88
C ASP A 14 -24.09 2.35 2.07
N GLN A 15 -24.10 3.54 2.66
CA GLN A 15 -24.35 4.81 1.98
C GLN A 15 -23.32 5.05 0.87
N ILE A 16 -22.05 4.87 1.15
CA ILE A 16 -20.97 5.02 0.18
C ILE A 16 -21.17 4.07 -1.01
N LYS A 17 -21.50 2.80 -0.73
CA LYS A 17 -21.79 1.82 -1.79
C LYS A 17 -22.95 2.25 -2.67
N LEU A 18 -24.04 2.73 -2.08
CA LEU A 18 -25.21 3.19 -2.82
C LEU A 18 -24.90 4.40 -3.71
N GLN A 19 -24.11 5.35 -3.22
CA GLN A 19 -23.69 6.51 -3.99
C GLN A 19 -22.78 6.12 -5.16
N LEU A 20 -21.84 5.19 -4.96
CA LEU A 20 -20.96 4.70 -6.01
C LEU A 20 -21.73 3.97 -7.11
N LYS A 21 -22.74 3.17 -6.75
CA LYS A 21 -23.58 2.46 -7.71
C LYS A 21 -24.35 3.36 -8.64
N LYS A 22 -24.63 4.59 -8.24
CA LYS A 22 -25.37 5.58 -9.06
C LYS A 22 -24.51 6.21 -10.16
N LEU A 23 -23.19 6.07 -10.09
CA LEU A 23 -22.32 6.63 -11.12
C LEU A 23 -22.41 5.80 -12.41
N VAL A 24 -22.60 6.46 -13.53
CA VAL A 24 -22.88 5.83 -14.83
C VAL A 24 -21.80 4.79 -15.23
N PRO A 25 -20.50 5.05 -15.09
CA PRO A 25 -19.49 4.05 -15.48
C PRO A 25 -19.28 2.93 -14.46
N VAL A 26 -20.02 2.93 -13.34
CA VAL A 26 -19.86 1.89 -12.30
C VAL A 26 -20.82 0.74 -12.57
N HIS A 27 -20.29 -0.46 -12.85
CA HIS A 27 -21.07 -1.65 -13.13
C HIS A 27 -21.32 -2.51 -11.88
N LYS A 28 -20.36 -2.54 -10.95
CA LYS A 28 -20.46 -3.36 -9.75
C LYS A 28 -19.64 -2.75 -8.61
N VAL A 29 -20.19 -2.81 -7.40
CA VAL A 29 -19.54 -2.36 -6.17
C VAL A 29 -19.58 -3.49 -5.14
N ALA A 30 -18.44 -3.77 -4.51
CA ALA A 30 -18.37 -4.68 -3.36
C ALA A 30 -17.51 -4.05 -2.27
N ASP A 31 -17.82 -4.38 -1.03
CA ASP A 31 -17.01 -3.99 0.12
C ASP A 31 -16.33 -5.22 0.74
N PHE A 32 -15.11 -5.01 1.21
CA PHE A 32 -14.35 -6.03 1.92
C PHE A 32 -13.88 -5.47 3.26
N LYS A 33 -14.07 -6.25 4.31
CA LYS A 33 -13.53 -5.91 5.62
C LYS A 33 -12.01 -6.11 5.61
N ARG A 34 -11.30 -5.23 6.29
CA ARG A 34 -9.83 -5.25 6.39
C ARG A 34 -9.27 -6.60 6.86
N GLU A 35 -10.02 -7.32 7.68
CA GLU A 35 -9.61 -8.57 8.31
C GLU A 35 -10.16 -9.82 7.59
N ASP A 36 -10.80 -9.64 6.45
CA ASP A 36 -11.38 -10.76 5.70
C ASP A 36 -10.26 -11.66 5.16
N LYS A 37 -10.21 -12.89 5.70
CA LYS A 37 -9.21 -13.90 5.31
C LYS A 37 -9.40 -14.41 3.88
N LYS A 38 -10.57 -14.21 3.29
CA LYS A 38 -10.86 -14.60 1.90
C LYS A 38 -10.34 -13.60 0.88
N VAL A 39 -9.79 -12.50 1.32
CA VAL A 39 -9.31 -11.42 0.47
C VAL A 39 -7.84 -11.14 0.72
N ILE A 40 -7.08 -11.02 -0.34
CA ILE A 40 -5.69 -10.57 -0.29
C ILE A 40 -5.66 -9.07 -0.49
N PHE A 41 -5.01 -8.36 0.42
CA PHE A 41 -4.73 -6.93 0.30
C PHE A 41 -3.24 -6.71 0.11
N LYS A 42 -2.88 -5.84 -0.81
CA LYS A 42 -1.49 -5.43 -1.04
C LYS A 42 -1.44 -3.97 -1.43
N GLU A 43 -0.31 -3.35 -1.13
CA GLU A 43 0.01 -1.99 -1.55
C GLU A 43 1.48 -1.94 -1.95
N MET A 44 1.79 -1.20 -3.00
CA MET A 44 3.17 -0.94 -3.40
C MET A 44 3.57 0.46 -2.95
N ALA A 45 4.79 0.61 -2.49
CA ALA A 45 5.37 1.90 -2.14
C ALA A 45 6.76 2.06 -2.75
N LEU A 46 7.04 3.26 -3.23
CA LEU A 46 8.37 3.69 -3.63
C LEU A 46 8.90 4.63 -2.55
N LEU A 47 10.03 4.27 -1.97
CA LEU A 47 10.64 4.99 -0.85
C LEU A 47 11.97 5.60 -1.31
N LYS A 48 12.07 6.91 -1.25
CA LYS A 48 13.33 7.60 -1.56
C LYS A 48 14.03 7.99 -0.28
N VAL A 49 15.24 7.49 -0.12
CA VAL A 49 16.10 7.79 1.02
C VAL A 49 17.31 8.56 0.54
N VAL A 50 17.59 9.67 1.19
CA VAL A 50 18.77 10.50 0.91
C VAL A 50 19.64 10.53 2.16
N GLY A 51 20.91 10.23 2.00
CA GLY A 51 21.86 10.21 3.09
C GLY A 51 23.16 9.50 2.74
N LYS A 52 24.02 9.35 3.72
CA LYS A 52 25.30 8.66 3.56
C LYS A 52 25.08 7.16 3.38
N LYS A 53 26.08 6.48 2.84
CA LYS A 53 26.07 5.04 2.56
C LYS A 53 25.57 4.18 3.72
N LYS A 54 26.00 4.46 4.95
CA LYS A 54 25.58 3.73 6.15
C LYS A 54 24.07 3.81 6.40
N LYS A 55 23.47 4.98 6.21
CA LYS A 55 22.02 5.18 6.36
C LYS A 55 21.25 4.43 5.27
N ILE A 56 21.74 4.50 4.04
CA ILE A 56 21.15 3.79 2.89
C ILE A 56 21.15 2.29 3.15
N GLU A 57 22.26 1.72 3.58
CA GLU A 57 22.38 0.30 3.91
C GLU A 57 21.43 -0.13 5.04
N ARG A 58 21.29 0.71 6.06
CA ARG A 58 20.33 0.47 7.16
C ARG A 58 18.89 0.45 6.66
N CYS A 59 18.54 1.35 5.75
CA CYS A 59 17.20 1.40 5.17
C CYS A 59 16.91 0.14 4.32
N ILE A 60 17.84 -0.25 3.48
CA ILE A 60 17.70 -1.47 2.66
C ILE A 60 17.53 -2.70 3.56
N LYS A 61 18.36 -2.81 4.61
CA LYS A 61 18.29 -3.90 5.57
C LYS A 61 16.96 -3.91 6.34
N ALA A 62 16.46 -2.77 6.72
CA ALA A 62 15.17 -2.64 7.41
C ALA A 62 14.01 -3.10 6.54
N CYS A 63 14.08 -2.90 5.22
CA CYS A 63 13.07 -3.33 4.27
C CYS A 63 13.17 -4.80 3.85
N LYS A 64 14.18 -5.53 4.30
CA LYS A 64 14.51 -6.88 3.80
C LYS A 64 13.35 -7.87 3.90
N SER A 65 12.53 -7.78 4.94
CA SER A 65 11.37 -8.66 5.13
C SER A 65 10.25 -8.46 4.11
N PHE A 66 10.27 -7.38 3.34
CA PHE A 66 9.26 -7.05 2.33
C PHE A 66 9.76 -7.23 0.89
N ASN A 67 10.80 -8.03 0.68
CA ASN A 67 11.40 -8.26 -0.63
C ASN A 67 11.69 -6.95 -1.38
N PRO A 68 12.56 -6.09 -0.84
CA PRO A 68 12.82 -4.78 -1.43
C PRO A 68 13.48 -4.91 -2.79
N VAL A 69 13.04 -4.09 -3.74
CA VAL A 69 13.69 -3.95 -5.03
C VAL A 69 14.35 -2.58 -5.09
N VAL A 70 15.65 -2.55 -5.28
CA VAL A 70 16.39 -1.29 -5.44
C VAL A 70 16.25 -0.86 -6.90
N LEU A 71 15.49 0.21 -7.12
CA LEU A 71 15.22 0.72 -8.47
C LEU A 71 16.28 1.70 -8.93
N ASP A 72 16.86 2.45 -8.01
CA ASP A 72 17.93 3.41 -8.28
C ASP A 72 18.82 3.51 -7.05
N LYS A 73 20.12 3.67 -7.26
CA LYS A 73 21.08 3.81 -6.16
C LYS A 73 22.22 4.72 -6.61
N THR A 74 22.47 5.76 -5.82
CA THR A 74 23.62 6.63 -5.97
C THR A 74 24.48 6.60 -4.70
N LYS A 75 25.56 7.37 -4.66
CA LYS A 75 26.39 7.48 -3.44
C LYS A 75 25.64 8.11 -2.26
N GLN A 76 24.58 8.89 -2.52
CA GLN A 76 23.87 9.67 -1.52
C GLN A 76 22.37 9.40 -1.47
N SER A 77 21.86 8.49 -2.29
CA SER A 77 20.44 8.22 -2.34
C SER A 77 20.13 6.80 -2.82
N VAL A 78 18.92 6.35 -2.49
CA VAL A 78 18.38 5.08 -2.98
C VAL A 78 16.88 5.22 -3.16
N VAL A 79 16.34 4.58 -4.17
CA VAL A 79 14.90 4.38 -4.35
C VAL A 79 14.61 2.90 -4.16
N ILE A 80 13.79 2.58 -3.17
CA ILE A 80 13.44 1.22 -2.80
C ILE A 80 11.96 1.01 -3.08
N GLN A 81 11.62 -0.09 -3.78
CA GLN A 81 10.25 -0.55 -3.96
C GLN A 81 9.95 -1.64 -2.92
N ILE A 82 8.86 -1.48 -2.20
CA ILE A 82 8.33 -2.52 -1.31
C ILE A 82 6.88 -2.80 -1.62
N THR A 83 6.45 -4.02 -1.36
CA THR A 83 5.06 -4.45 -1.48
C THR A 83 4.66 -5.10 -0.16
N ALA A 84 3.62 -4.56 0.48
CA ALA A 84 3.22 -5.00 1.81
C ALA A 84 1.77 -4.59 2.10
N LEU A 85 1.28 -4.92 3.29
CA LEU A 85 0.01 -4.39 3.77
C LEU A 85 0.16 -2.90 4.10
N ARG A 86 -0.93 -2.16 3.97
CA ARG A 86 -0.95 -0.71 4.25
C ARG A 86 -0.35 -0.37 5.62
N ARG A 87 -0.74 -1.11 6.67
CA ARG A 87 -0.22 -0.90 8.02
C ARG A 87 1.28 -1.16 8.14
N GLU A 88 1.80 -2.13 7.37
CA GLU A 88 3.22 -2.45 7.35
C GLU A 88 4.02 -1.34 6.66
N ILE A 89 3.48 -0.78 5.58
CA ILE A 89 4.08 0.37 4.88
C ILE A 89 4.07 1.61 5.78
N ASP A 90 2.98 1.85 6.51
CA ASP A 90 2.88 2.95 7.47
C ASP A 90 3.95 2.83 8.57
N LYS A 91 4.12 1.65 9.14
CA LYS A 91 5.16 1.37 10.15
C LYS A 91 6.56 1.57 9.58
N MET A 92 6.79 1.07 8.37
CA MET A 92 8.09 1.18 7.73
C MET A 92 8.44 2.64 7.41
N SER A 93 7.48 3.43 6.94
CA SER A 93 7.67 4.85 6.68
C SER A 93 8.08 5.61 7.94
N LYS A 94 7.44 5.31 9.07
CA LYS A 94 7.79 5.91 10.36
C LYS A 94 9.20 5.49 10.80
N LYS A 95 9.56 4.24 10.63
CA LYS A 95 10.88 3.69 10.99
C LYS A 95 12.01 4.31 10.16
N LEU A 96 11.78 4.53 8.87
CA LEU A 96 12.78 5.05 7.95
C LEU A 96 12.91 6.58 7.99
N LYS A 97 11.91 7.28 8.50
CA LYS A 97 11.93 8.75 8.54
C LYS A 97 13.17 9.32 9.20
N PRO A 98 13.59 8.88 10.41
CA PRO A 98 14.85 9.34 11.01
C PRO A 98 16.11 8.87 10.28
N LEU A 99 15.99 7.88 9.38
CA LEU A 99 17.12 7.36 8.62
C LEU A 99 17.30 8.02 7.25
N GLY A 100 16.54 9.07 6.97
CA GLY A 100 16.70 9.85 5.74
C GLY A 100 15.62 9.64 4.68
N LEU A 101 14.48 9.03 5.03
CA LEU A 101 13.34 8.95 4.12
C LEU A 101 12.86 10.37 3.81
N THR A 102 12.94 10.75 2.53
CA THR A 102 12.60 12.11 2.07
C THR A 102 11.33 12.16 1.25
N SER A 103 10.99 11.08 0.56
CA SER A 103 9.80 11.03 -0.28
C SER A 103 9.24 9.63 -0.34
N THR A 104 7.91 9.55 -0.36
CA THR A 104 7.17 8.29 -0.47
C THR A 104 6.08 8.45 -1.50
N SER A 105 6.01 7.49 -2.42
CA SER A 105 4.92 7.39 -3.38
C SER A 105 4.22 6.04 -3.20
N ARG A 106 2.91 6.04 -3.06
CA ARG A 106 2.12 4.84 -2.75
C ARG A 106 1.00 4.66 -3.77
N THR A 107 0.72 3.41 -4.12
CA THR A 107 -0.38 3.09 -5.02
C THR A 107 -1.75 3.15 -4.35
N GLY A 108 -1.80 3.08 -3.02
CA GLY A 108 -3.02 2.71 -2.31
C GLY A 108 -3.24 1.20 -2.32
N ALA A 109 -4.12 0.74 -1.43
CA ALA A 109 -4.41 -0.68 -1.29
C ALA A 109 -5.16 -1.22 -2.50
N ILE A 110 -4.77 -2.40 -2.95
CA ILE A 110 -5.53 -3.20 -3.91
C ILE A 110 -5.98 -4.49 -3.22
N ALA A 111 -7.07 -5.05 -3.72
CA ALA A 111 -7.69 -6.24 -3.13
C ALA A 111 -8.05 -7.26 -4.19
N MET A 112 -7.90 -8.53 -3.85
CA MET A 112 -8.27 -9.66 -4.71
C MET A 112 -8.80 -10.80 -3.85
N THR A 113 -9.92 -11.39 -4.26
CA THR A 113 -10.47 -12.57 -3.59
C THR A 113 -9.57 -13.79 -3.80
N ARG A 114 -9.50 -14.65 -2.77
CA ARG A 114 -8.77 -15.92 -2.85
C ARG A 114 -9.60 -17.00 -3.53
N GLY A 115 -8.92 -18.04 -3.99
CA GLY A 115 -9.58 -19.20 -4.60
C GLY A 115 -10.19 -18.88 -5.96
N SER A 116 -11.23 -19.61 -6.30
CA SER A 116 -11.90 -19.50 -7.61
C SER A 116 -13.02 -18.47 -7.64
N GLU A 117 -13.36 -17.85 -6.52
CA GLU A 117 -14.36 -16.78 -6.47
C GLU A 117 -13.82 -15.52 -7.16
N VAL A 118 -14.63 -14.96 -8.06
CA VAL A 118 -14.23 -13.82 -8.89
C VAL A 118 -15.20 -12.66 -8.72
N PHE A 119 -14.65 -11.50 -8.37
CA PHE A 119 -15.38 -10.24 -8.45
C PHE A 119 -15.10 -9.58 -9.81
N LYS A 120 -16.09 -9.64 -10.65
CA LYS A 120 -16.02 -9.05 -11.98
C LYS A 120 -16.67 -7.68 -12.04
#